data_235b57fac1f06392c7b7d8c1041870a5
#
_entry.id   235b57fac1f06392c7b7d8c1041870a5
#
_cell.length_a   1.000
_cell.length_b   1.000
_cell.length_c   1.000
_cell.angle_alpha   90.00
_cell.angle_beta   90.00
_cell.angle_gamma   90.00
#
_symmetry.space_group_name_H-M   'P 1'
#
loop_
_entity.id
_entity.type
_entity.pdbx_description
1 polymer ?
#
loop_
_entity_poly.entity_id
_entity_poly.type
_entity_poly.pdbx_seq_one_letter_code
_entity_poly.pdbx_strand_id
1 'polypeptide(L)'
;MSPESTKPDAFPQTLQTWINARLEDGQLGRLDVNNHIMTTYALPLRVYLLGSSWRRFGEVDEIINGFFAGRLDKPEFFTQWRASGKRLRYWLINALRFHLQEQYRRVKRDHADALPDDPDEAKAHRDFDRAWAMSLIREACRDAQRQCAEESLQDHWSIFHQHHVEGVAYRDIAAAMDISPGRCAVMVRTATSRFKQAMADRLQLDGTPDAALDDEIDVLLEAIQ
;
A
#
# COMPACT_ATOMS: atom_id res chain seq x y z
N MET A 1 -32.04 -34.74 0.76
CA MET A 1 -31.40 -33.77 1.70
C MET A 1 -30.08 -33.37 1.13
N SER A 2 -30.08 -32.25 0.40
CA SER A 2 -28.86 -31.67 -0.17
C SER A 2 -28.21 -30.77 0.89
N PRO A 3 -26.88 -30.79 1.06
CA PRO A 3 -26.23 -29.87 1.98
C PRO A 3 -26.25 -28.46 1.36
N GLU A 4 -26.85 -27.52 2.10
CA GLU A 4 -26.72 -26.09 1.83
C GLU A 4 -25.24 -25.68 1.85
N SER A 5 -24.77 -25.25 0.69
CA SER A 5 -23.49 -24.59 0.53
C SER A 5 -23.58 -23.22 1.18
N THR A 6 -23.18 -23.11 2.44
CA THR A 6 -23.00 -21.83 3.13
C THR A 6 -21.86 -21.10 2.44
N LYS A 7 -22.19 -20.11 1.57
CA LYS A 7 -21.22 -19.10 1.16
C LYS A 7 -20.75 -18.39 2.42
N PRO A 8 -19.45 -18.28 2.69
CA PRO A 8 -18.99 -17.42 3.73
C PRO A 8 -19.37 -15.98 3.38
N ASP A 9 -20.11 -15.31 4.23
CA ASP A 9 -20.32 -13.86 4.21
C ASP A 9 -18.92 -13.22 4.27
N ALA A 10 -18.42 -12.83 3.11
CA ALA A 10 -17.14 -12.14 3.00
C ALA A 10 -17.34 -10.67 3.37
N PHE A 11 -17.40 -10.38 4.68
CA PHE A 11 -17.08 -9.05 5.15
C PHE A 11 -15.63 -8.75 4.73
N PRO A 12 -15.33 -7.55 4.17
CA PRO A 12 -13.97 -7.19 3.82
C PRO A 12 -13.09 -7.30 5.06
N GLN A 13 -12.07 -8.16 4.97
CA GLN A 13 -11.14 -8.39 6.07
C GLN A 13 -10.26 -7.15 6.22
N THR A 14 -10.28 -6.51 7.37
CA THR A 14 -9.27 -5.48 7.68
C THR A 14 -7.87 -6.10 7.63
N LEU A 15 -6.83 -5.31 7.35
CA LEU A 15 -5.44 -5.80 7.39
C LEU A 15 -5.13 -6.53 8.69
N GLN A 16 -5.68 -6.05 9.79
CA GLN A 16 -5.53 -6.68 11.09
C GLN A 16 -6.12 -8.09 11.11
N THR A 17 -7.29 -8.29 10.55
CA THR A 17 -7.95 -9.60 10.43
C THR A 17 -7.20 -10.50 9.45
N TRP A 18 -6.78 -9.95 8.30
CA TRP A 18 -6.00 -10.68 7.30
C TRP A 18 -4.64 -11.12 7.84
N ILE A 19 -3.88 -10.20 8.48
CA ILE A 19 -2.59 -10.54 9.12
C ILE A 19 -2.80 -11.62 10.19
N ASN A 20 -3.85 -11.51 11.01
CA ASN A 20 -4.12 -12.52 12.03
C ASN A 20 -4.37 -13.89 11.43
N ALA A 21 -5.29 -13.98 10.45
CA ALA A 21 -5.59 -15.23 9.76
C ALA A 21 -4.33 -15.83 9.13
N ARG A 22 -3.50 -15.01 8.47
CA ARG A 22 -2.25 -15.48 7.87
C ARG A 22 -1.21 -15.91 8.90
N LEU A 23 -1.09 -15.20 10.02
CA LEU A 23 -0.15 -15.60 11.08
C LEU A 23 -0.57 -16.91 11.78
N GLU A 24 -1.86 -17.27 11.77
CA GLU A 24 -2.38 -18.56 12.23
C GLU A 24 -1.98 -19.70 11.27
N ASP A 25 -1.78 -19.42 9.97
CA ASP A 25 -1.30 -20.37 8.97
C ASP A 25 0.21 -20.71 9.13
N GLY A 26 0.84 -20.28 10.20
CA GLY A 26 2.21 -20.58 10.55
C GLY A 26 3.25 -19.88 9.67
N GLN A 27 4.27 -20.61 9.22
CA GLN A 27 5.40 -20.04 8.50
C GLN A 27 5.03 -19.52 7.11
N LEU A 28 4.18 -20.22 6.38
CA LEU A 28 3.74 -19.80 5.04
C LEU A 28 2.93 -18.52 5.11
N GLY A 29 1.97 -18.42 6.01
CA GLY A 29 1.19 -17.21 6.19
C GLY A 29 2.04 -16.02 6.65
N ARG A 30 3.08 -16.24 7.45
CA ARG A 30 4.06 -15.20 7.83
C ARG A 30 4.84 -14.69 6.62
N LEU A 31 5.25 -15.57 5.69
CA LEU A 31 5.91 -15.17 4.45
C LEU A 31 4.98 -14.31 3.59
N ASP A 32 3.71 -14.64 3.51
CA ASP A 32 2.72 -13.85 2.77
C ASP A 32 2.58 -12.44 3.36
N VAL A 33 2.48 -12.32 4.68
CA VAL A 33 2.43 -11.04 5.38
C VAL A 33 3.70 -10.23 5.13
N ASN A 34 4.86 -10.84 5.29
CA ASN A 34 6.14 -10.16 5.08
C ASN A 34 6.29 -9.68 3.62
N ASN A 35 5.94 -10.52 2.64
CA ASN A 35 5.96 -10.16 1.23
C ASN A 35 5.02 -9.00 0.92
N HIS A 36 3.80 -9.01 1.47
CA HIS A 36 2.85 -7.91 1.31
C HIS A 36 3.42 -6.59 1.85
N ILE A 37 3.96 -6.61 3.08
CA ILE A 37 4.53 -5.40 3.70
C ILE A 37 5.74 -4.91 2.93
N MET A 38 6.65 -5.79 2.54
CA MET A 38 7.84 -5.39 1.76
C MET A 38 7.44 -4.80 0.40
N THR A 39 6.49 -5.40 -0.30
CA THR A 39 6.03 -4.91 -1.62
C THR A 39 5.38 -3.54 -1.51
N THR A 40 4.55 -3.32 -0.48
CA THR A 40 3.78 -2.09 -0.32
C THR A 40 4.61 -0.95 0.28
N TYR A 41 5.51 -1.26 1.23
CA TYR A 41 6.13 -0.24 2.06
C TYR A 41 7.64 -0.07 1.87
N ALA A 42 8.35 -0.96 1.15
CA ALA A 42 9.80 -0.82 0.99
C ALA A 42 10.17 0.49 0.26
N LEU A 43 9.53 0.79 -0.86
CA LEU A 43 9.78 2.03 -1.60
C LEU A 43 9.41 3.29 -0.79
N PRO A 44 8.22 3.40 -0.18
CA PRO A 44 7.88 4.52 0.69
C PRO A 44 8.86 4.73 1.84
N LEU A 45 9.30 3.67 2.52
CA LEU A 45 10.27 3.77 3.62
C LEU A 45 11.66 4.21 3.13
N ARG A 46 12.08 3.78 1.92
CA ARG A 46 13.31 4.29 1.27
C ARG A 46 13.21 5.79 1.01
N VAL A 47 12.08 6.25 0.46
CA VAL A 47 11.84 7.68 0.20
C VAL A 47 11.89 8.48 1.50
N TYR A 48 11.25 7.99 2.55
CA TYR A 48 11.33 8.58 3.88
C TYR A 48 12.77 8.70 4.38
N LEU A 49 13.53 7.61 4.30
CA LEU A 49 14.91 7.57 4.78
C LEU A 49 15.82 8.54 4.00
N LEU A 50 15.66 8.60 2.67
CA LEU A 50 16.40 9.52 1.80
C LEU A 50 16.08 10.99 2.10
N GLY A 51 14.83 11.31 2.46
CA GLY A 51 14.38 12.65 2.83
C GLY A 51 14.74 13.06 4.26
N SER A 52 15.16 12.12 5.10
CA SER A 52 15.46 12.35 6.52
C SER A 52 16.96 12.55 6.78
N SER A 53 17.30 13.07 7.96
CA SER A 53 18.68 13.19 8.42
C SER A 53 19.36 11.83 8.63
N TRP A 54 18.58 10.75 8.73
CA TRP A 54 19.07 9.38 8.93
C TRP A 54 19.77 8.77 7.72
N ARG A 55 19.59 9.32 6.50
CA ARG A 55 20.28 8.86 5.27
C ARG A 55 21.81 8.75 5.38
N ARG A 56 22.42 9.51 6.32
CA ARG A 56 23.89 9.56 6.52
C ARG A 56 24.46 8.38 7.30
N PHE A 57 23.60 7.50 7.84
CA PHE A 57 24.04 6.40 8.72
C PHE A 57 24.32 5.08 8.00
N GLY A 58 24.17 5.04 6.69
CA GLY A 58 24.50 3.86 5.87
C GLY A 58 23.79 3.85 4.53
N GLU A 59 24.00 2.79 3.78
CA GLU A 59 23.32 2.56 2.53
C GLU A 59 21.83 2.29 2.77
N VAL A 60 20.98 3.01 2.04
CA VAL A 60 19.52 3.02 2.25
C VAL A 60 18.94 1.61 2.12
N ASP A 61 19.40 0.84 1.14
CA ASP A 61 18.90 -0.51 0.91
C ASP A 61 19.31 -1.48 2.00
N GLU A 62 20.52 -1.36 2.54
CA GLU A 62 20.99 -2.16 3.67
C GLU A 62 20.18 -1.85 4.94
N ILE A 63 19.91 -0.57 5.19
CA ILE A 63 19.09 -0.15 6.33
C ILE A 63 17.67 -0.72 6.24
N ILE A 64 17.00 -0.58 5.09
CA ILE A 64 15.64 -1.05 4.89
C ILE A 64 15.56 -2.58 4.95
N ASN A 65 16.48 -3.28 4.31
CA ASN A 65 16.53 -4.74 4.37
C ASN A 65 16.83 -5.24 5.79
N GLY A 66 17.78 -4.60 6.49
CA GLY A 66 18.08 -4.90 7.89
C GLY A 66 16.91 -4.62 8.84
N PHE A 67 16.15 -3.56 8.59
CA PHE A 67 14.91 -3.24 9.32
C PHE A 67 13.87 -4.36 9.15
N PHE A 68 13.57 -4.76 7.92
CA PHE A 68 12.60 -5.83 7.66
C PHE A 68 13.06 -7.16 8.26
N ALA A 69 14.29 -7.58 7.99
CA ALA A 69 14.84 -8.82 8.54
C ALA A 69 14.86 -8.83 10.08
N GLY A 70 15.14 -7.68 10.71
CA GLY A 70 15.21 -7.57 12.16
C GLY A 70 13.89 -7.39 12.89
N ARG A 71 12.80 -7.02 12.18
CA ARG A 71 11.52 -6.66 12.81
C ARG A 71 10.35 -7.54 12.37
N LEU A 72 10.22 -7.88 11.09
CA LEU A 72 9.06 -8.65 10.62
C LEU A 72 9.04 -10.09 11.14
N ASP A 73 10.20 -10.67 11.41
CA ASP A 73 10.28 -12.03 11.98
C ASP A 73 9.93 -12.09 13.48
N LYS A 74 9.83 -10.94 14.15
CA LYS A 74 9.46 -10.91 15.57
C LYS A 74 7.96 -11.08 15.75
N PRO A 75 7.49 -12.11 16.47
CA PRO A 75 6.07 -12.33 16.71
C PRO A 75 5.37 -11.13 17.35
N GLU A 76 6.13 -10.41 18.21
CA GLU A 76 5.62 -9.26 18.97
C GLU A 76 5.38 -8.02 18.08
N PHE A 77 5.99 -7.95 16.90
CA PHE A 77 5.92 -6.77 16.03
C PHE A 77 4.48 -6.41 15.67
N PHE A 78 3.73 -7.39 15.18
CA PHE A 78 2.33 -7.19 14.80
C PHE A 78 1.40 -7.05 16.02
N THR A 79 1.72 -7.71 17.14
CA THR A 79 0.97 -7.56 18.40
C THR A 79 1.11 -6.15 18.96
N GLN A 80 2.31 -5.58 18.93
CA GLN A 80 2.57 -4.20 19.36
C GLN A 80 1.90 -3.19 18.41
N TRP A 81 1.96 -3.43 17.09
CA TRP A 81 1.23 -2.58 16.14
C TRP A 81 -0.27 -2.53 16.46
N ARG A 82 -0.90 -3.67 16.65
CA ARG A 82 -2.32 -3.75 17.01
C ARG A 82 -2.65 -2.98 18.29
N ALA A 83 -1.85 -3.19 19.32
CA ALA A 83 -2.02 -2.50 20.60
C ALA A 83 -1.86 -0.97 20.48
N SER A 84 -1.13 -0.49 19.46
CA SER A 84 -0.88 0.93 19.26
C SER A 84 -2.08 1.71 18.71
N GLY A 85 -3.06 1.05 18.06
CA GLY A 85 -4.19 1.67 17.38
C GLY A 85 -3.82 2.55 16.17
N LYS A 86 -2.54 2.52 15.74
CA LYS A 86 -2.05 3.33 14.61
C LYS A 86 -2.26 2.60 13.29
N ARG A 87 -2.46 3.37 12.21
CA ARG A 87 -2.38 2.82 10.84
C ARG A 87 -0.98 2.23 10.62
N LEU A 88 -0.89 1.13 9.86
CA LEU A 88 0.35 0.38 9.66
C LEU A 88 1.47 1.26 9.09
N ARG A 89 1.16 2.14 8.13
CA ARG A 89 2.14 3.05 7.52
C ARG A 89 2.86 3.94 8.54
N TYR A 90 2.13 4.51 9.49
CA TYR A 90 2.72 5.35 10.54
C TYR A 90 3.45 4.54 11.62
N TRP A 91 2.96 3.32 11.88
CA TRP A 91 3.67 2.39 12.76
C TRP A 91 5.02 1.99 12.18
N LEU A 92 5.10 1.70 10.88
CA LEU A 92 6.34 1.30 10.19
C LEU A 92 7.38 2.42 10.20
N ILE A 93 7.00 3.68 9.97
CA ILE A 93 7.92 4.83 10.10
C ILE A 93 8.50 4.90 11.50
N ASN A 94 7.64 4.83 12.54
CA ASN A 94 8.10 4.88 13.92
C ASN A 94 9.02 3.69 14.25
N ALA A 95 8.67 2.49 13.79
CA ALA A 95 9.48 1.29 14.01
C ALA A 95 10.85 1.40 13.31
N LEU A 96 10.91 1.97 12.10
CA LEU A 96 12.16 2.25 11.38
C LEU A 96 13.02 3.26 12.18
N ARG A 97 12.42 4.35 12.68
CA ARG A 97 13.14 5.33 13.50
C ARG A 97 13.72 4.70 14.75
N PHE A 98 12.96 3.89 15.48
CA PHE A 98 13.47 3.14 16.63
C PHE A 98 14.59 2.17 16.27
N HIS A 99 14.49 1.48 15.14
CA HIS A 99 15.54 0.61 14.65
C HIS A 99 16.83 1.38 14.39
N LEU A 100 16.76 2.52 13.72
CA LEU A 100 17.89 3.41 13.44
C LEU A 100 18.52 3.95 14.74
N GLN A 101 17.70 4.42 15.68
CA GLN A 101 18.17 4.88 16.99
C GLN A 101 18.89 3.78 17.77
N GLU A 102 18.38 2.57 17.74
CA GLU A 102 19.00 1.42 18.39
C GLU A 102 20.36 1.08 17.75
N GLN A 103 20.43 1.09 16.41
CA GLN A 103 21.68 0.88 15.66
C GLN A 103 22.70 1.99 15.97
N TYR A 104 22.27 3.25 15.95
CA TYR A 104 23.12 4.37 16.27
C TYR A 104 23.71 4.27 17.68
N ARG A 105 22.88 3.94 18.69
CA ARG A 105 23.36 3.76 20.08
C ARG A 105 24.34 2.60 20.22
N ARG A 106 24.20 1.52 19.43
CA ARG A 106 25.14 0.39 19.45
C ARG A 106 26.51 0.77 18.90
N VAL A 107 26.53 1.58 17.84
CA VAL A 107 27.79 2.03 17.21
C VAL A 107 28.49 3.10 18.05
N LYS A 108 27.72 3.99 18.72
CA LYS A 108 28.24 5.12 19.49
C LYS A 108 28.26 4.89 21.01
N ARG A 109 28.47 3.66 21.46
CA ARG A 109 28.53 3.32 22.91
C ARG A 109 29.49 4.19 23.72
N ASP A 110 30.46 4.85 23.08
CA ASP A 110 31.51 5.65 23.72
C ASP A 110 31.35 7.18 23.58
N HIS A 111 30.32 7.68 22.90
CA HIS A 111 30.08 9.12 22.72
C HIS A 111 28.61 9.48 22.96
N ALA A 112 28.36 10.25 24.01
CA ALA A 112 27.02 10.74 24.41
C ALA A 112 26.55 11.92 23.52
N ASP A 113 26.57 11.75 22.20
CA ASP A 113 25.98 12.74 21.29
C ASP A 113 24.46 12.59 21.28
N ALA A 114 23.75 13.71 21.37
CA ALA A 114 22.31 13.74 21.21
C ALA A 114 21.87 13.09 19.88
N LEU A 115 20.71 12.45 19.88
CA LEU A 115 20.09 11.95 18.66
C LEU A 115 19.98 13.12 17.66
N PRO A 116 20.22 12.86 16.35
CA PRO A 116 20.11 13.92 15.36
C PRO A 116 18.71 14.53 15.43
N ASP A 117 18.66 15.85 15.58
CA ASP A 117 17.45 16.60 15.26
C ASP A 117 17.19 16.48 13.77
N ASP A 118 15.95 16.21 13.37
CA ASP A 118 15.58 16.02 11.98
C ASP A 118 14.71 17.19 11.50
N PRO A 119 15.33 18.30 11.07
CA PRO A 119 14.60 19.47 10.60
C PRO A 119 13.77 19.20 9.36
N ASP A 120 14.12 18.14 8.61
CA ASP A 120 13.43 17.73 7.38
C ASP A 120 12.34 16.66 7.60
N GLU A 121 12.07 16.28 8.86
CA GLU A 121 11.14 15.18 9.19
C GLU A 121 9.76 15.39 8.58
N ALA A 122 9.19 16.58 8.65
CA ALA A 122 7.88 16.87 8.10
C ALA A 122 7.85 16.72 6.56
N LYS A 123 8.95 17.05 5.88
CA LYS A 123 9.10 16.84 4.44
C LYS A 123 9.24 15.34 4.16
N ALA A 124 10.07 14.63 4.89
CA ALA A 124 10.27 13.19 4.72
C ALA A 124 8.95 12.42 4.90
N HIS A 125 8.08 12.83 5.84
CA HIS A 125 6.75 12.25 6.01
C HIS A 125 5.85 12.50 4.79
N ARG A 126 5.80 13.71 4.25
CA ARG A 126 5.01 14.00 3.03
C ARG A 126 5.51 13.21 1.82
N ASP A 127 6.83 13.12 1.64
CA ASP A 127 7.43 12.35 0.55
C ASP A 127 7.11 10.84 0.70
N PHE A 128 7.11 10.32 1.92
CA PHE A 128 6.64 8.97 2.23
C PHE A 128 5.16 8.77 1.86
N ASP A 129 4.28 9.66 2.32
CA ASP A 129 2.84 9.54 2.04
C ASP A 129 2.56 9.55 0.54
N ARG A 130 3.26 10.41 -0.22
CA ARG A 130 3.16 10.43 -1.68
C ARG A 130 3.67 9.14 -2.32
N ALA A 131 4.82 8.63 -1.90
CA ALA A 131 5.36 7.37 -2.42
C ALA A 131 4.47 6.17 -2.07
N TRP A 132 3.88 6.17 -0.87
CA TRP A 132 2.91 5.16 -0.45
C TRP A 132 1.63 5.21 -1.30
N ALA A 133 1.06 6.39 -1.52
CA ALA A 133 -0.10 6.59 -2.38
C ALA A 133 0.14 6.07 -3.80
N MET A 134 1.29 6.42 -4.39
CA MET A 134 1.68 5.94 -5.71
C MET A 134 1.85 4.41 -5.77
N SER A 135 2.40 3.81 -4.71
CA SER A 135 2.53 2.35 -4.63
C SER A 135 1.17 1.68 -4.54
N LEU A 136 0.27 2.21 -3.70
CA LEU A 136 -1.09 1.71 -3.53
C LEU A 136 -1.90 1.78 -4.82
N ILE A 137 -1.86 2.91 -5.52
CA ILE A 137 -2.53 3.10 -6.82
C ILE A 137 -2.00 2.11 -7.85
N ARG A 138 -0.69 1.94 -7.94
CA ARG A 138 -0.07 0.99 -8.88
C ARG A 138 -0.54 -0.44 -8.63
N GLU A 139 -0.59 -0.85 -7.39
CA GLU A 139 -1.08 -2.17 -7.02
C GLU A 139 -2.59 -2.33 -7.28
N ALA A 140 -3.40 -1.30 -6.99
CA ALA A 140 -4.83 -1.30 -7.30
C ALA A 140 -5.09 -1.39 -8.82
N CYS A 141 -4.28 -0.71 -9.64
CA CYS A 141 -4.33 -0.85 -11.09
C CYS A 141 -4.06 -2.30 -11.53
N ARG A 142 -3.05 -2.96 -10.96
CA ARG A 142 -2.73 -4.36 -11.28
C ARG A 142 -3.87 -5.31 -10.90
N ASP A 143 -4.48 -5.10 -9.72
CA ASP A 143 -5.59 -5.92 -9.26
C ASP A 143 -6.83 -5.72 -10.13
N ALA A 144 -7.19 -4.47 -10.44
CA ALA A 144 -8.31 -4.14 -11.32
C ALA A 144 -8.11 -4.71 -12.74
N GLN A 145 -6.88 -4.63 -13.27
CA GLN A 145 -6.53 -5.22 -14.56
C GLN A 145 -6.75 -6.74 -14.55
N ARG A 146 -6.27 -7.41 -13.50
CA ARG A 146 -6.43 -8.86 -13.34
C ARG A 146 -7.90 -9.24 -13.24
N GLN A 147 -8.69 -8.56 -12.41
CA GLN A 147 -10.13 -8.78 -12.28
C GLN A 147 -10.86 -8.58 -13.61
N CYS A 148 -10.55 -7.49 -14.33
CA CYS A 148 -11.11 -7.28 -15.66
C CYS A 148 -10.74 -8.40 -16.64
N ALA A 149 -9.53 -8.95 -16.55
CA ALA A 149 -9.13 -10.08 -17.40
C ALA A 149 -9.90 -11.37 -17.06
N GLU A 150 -10.08 -11.69 -15.78
CA GLU A 150 -10.83 -12.85 -15.29
C GLU A 150 -12.32 -12.78 -15.67
N GLU A 151 -12.89 -11.56 -15.71
CA GLU A 151 -14.29 -11.28 -16.08
C GLU A 151 -14.50 -11.08 -17.59
N SER A 152 -13.48 -11.26 -18.44
CA SER A 152 -13.52 -11.00 -19.89
C SER A 152 -13.82 -9.52 -20.24
N LEU A 153 -13.33 -8.61 -19.42
CA LEU A 153 -13.50 -7.15 -19.54
C LEU A 153 -12.20 -6.45 -19.95
N GLN A 154 -11.31 -7.10 -20.71
CA GLN A 154 -10.01 -6.54 -21.09
C GLN A 154 -10.14 -5.21 -21.84
N ASP A 155 -11.14 -5.10 -22.72
CA ASP A 155 -11.39 -3.86 -23.46
C ASP A 155 -11.81 -2.71 -22.52
N HIS A 156 -12.57 -3.03 -21.46
CA HIS A 156 -12.97 -2.03 -20.46
C HIS A 156 -11.74 -1.46 -19.74
N TRP A 157 -10.83 -2.35 -19.35
CA TRP A 157 -9.56 -1.94 -18.74
C TRP A 157 -8.68 -1.16 -19.72
N SER A 158 -8.58 -1.58 -20.98
CA SER A 158 -7.80 -0.88 -22.00
C SER A 158 -8.28 0.57 -22.19
N ILE A 159 -9.59 0.78 -22.28
CA ILE A 159 -10.20 2.12 -22.41
C ILE A 159 -9.92 2.95 -21.15
N PHE A 160 -10.09 2.36 -19.96
CA PHE A 160 -9.79 3.04 -18.69
C PHE A 160 -8.33 3.50 -18.65
N HIS A 161 -7.38 2.64 -19.00
CA HIS A 161 -5.96 2.94 -19.01
C HIS A 161 -5.62 4.05 -20.00
N GLN A 162 -6.08 3.94 -21.25
CA GLN A 162 -5.85 4.95 -22.28
C GLN A 162 -6.41 6.34 -21.84
N HIS A 163 -7.58 6.34 -21.23
CA HIS A 163 -8.20 7.62 -20.82
C HIS A 163 -7.55 8.23 -19.58
N HIS A 164 -7.43 7.44 -18.48
CA HIS A 164 -7.01 7.97 -17.18
C HIS A 164 -5.49 7.98 -16.97
N VAL A 165 -4.74 7.11 -17.66
CA VAL A 165 -3.28 7.03 -17.50
C VAL A 165 -2.55 7.70 -18.67
N GLU A 166 -3.02 7.48 -19.91
CA GLU A 166 -2.37 8.03 -21.10
C GLU A 166 -2.98 9.37 -21.55
N GLY A 167 -4.11 9.78 -20.96
CA GLY A 167 -4.77 11.08 -21.26
C GLY A 167 -5.49 11.13 -22.60
N VAL A 168 -5.78 9.98 -23.23
CA VAL A 168 -6.47 9.94 -24.53
C VAL A 168 -7.93 10.28 -24.38
N ALA A 169 -8.45 11.14 -25.27
CA ALA A 169 -9.85 11.55 -25.22
C ALA A 169 -10.78 10.40 -25.61
N TYR A 170 -11.95 10.28 -24.94
CA TYR A 170 -12.94 9.23 -25.23
C TYR A 170 -13.33 9.14 -26.71
N ARG A 171 -13.42 10.28 -27.41
CA ARG A 171 -13.75 10.34 -28.81
C ARG A 171 -12.73 9.55 -29.66
N ASP A 172 -11.46 9.71 -29.34
CA ASP A 172 -10.37 9.16 -30.13
C ASP A 172 -10.23 7.64 -29.84
N ILE A 173 -10.43 7.23 -28.57
CA ILE A 173 -10.51 5.83 -28.16
C ILE A 173 -11.71 5.14 -28.87
N ALA A 174 -12.89 5.77 -28.83
CA ALA A 174 -14.10 5.23 -29.43
C ALA A 174 -13.94 5.02 -30.95
N ALA A 175 -13.31 5.99 -31.64
CA ALA A 175 -13.01 5.91 -33.06
C ALA A 175 -12.00 4.78 -33.37
N ALA A 176 -10.95 4.62 -32.54
CA ALA A 176 -9.95 3.57 -32.73
C ALA A 176 -10.50 2.15 -32.52
N MET A 177 -11.50 2.01 -31.62
CA MET A 177 -12.12 0.72 -31.29
C MET A 177 -13.41 0.44 -32.09
N ASP A 178 -13.81 1.31 -32.99
CA ASP A 178 -15.07 1.24 -33.77
C ASP A 178 -16.32 1.06 -32.88
N ILE A 179 -16.38 1.83 -31.79
CA ILE A 179 -17.53 1.86 -30.87
C ILE A 179 -18.09 3.27 -30.73
N SER A 180 -19.34 3.39 -30.25
CA SER A 180 -19.88 4.69 -29.93
C SER A 180 -19.24 5.30 -28.68
N PRO A 181 -19.13 6.64 -28.60
CA PRO A 181 -18.65 7.32 -27.39
C PRO A 181 -19.47 6.99 -26.13
N GLY A 182 -20.77 6.78 -26.28
CA GLY A 182 -21.64 6.34 -25.17
C GLY A 182 -21.28 4.96 -24.64
N ARG A 183 -20.98 4.01 -25.54
CA ARG A 183 -20.51 2.66 -25.16
C ARG A 183 -19.12 2.75 -24.46
N CYS A 184 -18.23 3.57 -25.01
CA CYS A 184 -16.92 3.82 -24.41
C CYS A 184 -17.07 4.30 -22.95
N ALA A 185 -17.94 5.29 -22.69
CA ALA A 185 -18.20 5.82 -21.36
C ALA A 185 -18.76 4.76 -20.37
N VAL A 186 -19.63 3.85 -20.85
CA VAL A 186 -20.13 2.75 -20.01
C VAL A 186 -19.02 1.76 -19.66
N MET A 187 -18.18 1.42 -20.62
CA MET A 187 -17.05 0.48 -20.41
C MET A 187 -16.04 1.06 -19.40
N VAL A 188 -15.69 2.34 -19.54
CA VAL A 188 -14.81 3.02 -18.56
C VAL A 188 -15.42 2.99 -17.17
N ARG A 189 -16.71 3.26 -17.01
CA ARG A 189 -17.38 3.23 -15.70
C ARG A 189 -17.23 1.89 -15.00
N THR A 190 -17.34 0.78 -15.76
CA THR A 190 -17.17 -0.57 -15.23
C THR A 190 -15.73 -0.76 -14.70
N ALA A 191 -14.71 -0.42 -15.50
CA ALA A 191 -13.32 -0.54 -15.09
C ALA A 191 -12.98 0.41 -13.92
N THR A 192 -13.54 1.65 -13.89
CA THR A 192 -13.40 2.58 -12.76
C THR A 192 -13.96 1.98 -11.47
N SER A 193 -15.11 1.28 -11.54
CA SER A 193 -15.68 0.60 -10.37
C SER A 193 -14.74 -0.51 -9.84
N ARG A 194 -14.11 -1.29 -10.72
CA ARG A 194 -13.12 -2.31 -10.32
C ARG A 194 -11.88 -1.68 -9.70
N PHE A 195 -11.40 -0.58 -10.28
CA PHE A 195 -10.27 0.15 -9.72
C PHE A 195 -10.57 0.75 -8.34
N LYS A 196 -11.74 1.42 -8.17
CA LYS A 196 -12.16 1.95 -6.86
C LYS A 196 -12.32 0.84 -5.82
N GLN A 197 -12.86 -0.32 -6.20
CA GLN A 197 -12.94 -1.47 -5.30
C GLN A 197 -11.54 -1.96 -4.89
N ALA A 198 -10.63 -2.13 -5.83
CA ALA A 198 -9.26 -2.53 -5.54
C ALA A 198 -8.52 -1.50 -4.64
N MET A 199 -8.78 -0.20 -4.83
CA MET A 199 -8.28 0.86 -3.93
C MET A 199 -8.85 0.71 -2.52
N ALA A 200 -10.17 0.53 -2.40
CA ALA A 200 -10.84 0.35 -1.12
C ALA A 200 -10.30 -0.87 -0.36
N ASP A 201 -10.16 -2.02 -1.04
CA ASP A 201 -9.62 -3.24 -0.45
C ASP A 201 -8.21 -3.01 0.12
N ARG A 202 -7.35 -2.28 -0.59
CA ARG A 202 -5.99 -1.96 -0.14
C ARG A 202 -5.95 -0.96 1.01
N LEU A 203 -6.82 0.05 0.99
CA LEU A 203 -6.95 0.99 2.10
C LEU A 203 -7.47 0.33 3.37
N GLN A 204 -8.43 -0.58 3.24
CA GLN A 204 -8.89 -1.41 4.36
C GLN A 204 -7.75 -2.26 4.93
N LEU A 205 -6.90 -2.83 4.05
CA LEU A 205 -5.69 -3.52 4.47
C LEU A 205 -4.69 -2.62 5.22
N ASP A 206 -4.62 -1.31 4.95
CA ASP A 206 -3.82 -0.34 5.74
C ASP A 206 -4.51 0.11 7.04
N GLY A 207 -5.74 -0.33 7.28
CA GLY A 207 -6.53 -0.01 8.48
C GLY A 207 -7.40 1.23 8.34
N THR A 208 -7.76 1.64 7.11
CA THR A 208 -8.72 2.70 6.87
C THR A 208 -10.14 2.18 7.17
N PRO A 209 -10.92 2.84 8.04
CA PRO A 209 -12.30 2.45 8.30
C PRO A 209 -13.18 2.63 7.06
N ASP A 210 -14.20 1.78 6.90
CA ASP A 210 -15.13 1.81 5.75
C ASP A 210 -15.75 3.19 5.53
N ALA A 211 -16.13 3.88 6.60
CA ALA A 211 -16.72 5.21 6.52
C ALA A 211 -15.78 6.31 5.99
N ALA A 212 -14.46 6.04 5.90
CA ALA A 212 -13.46 6.99 5.44
C ALA A 212 -12.84 6.60 4.09
N LEU A 213 -13.28 5.50 3.46
CA LEU A 213 -12.65 4.97 2.24
C LEU A 213 -12.78 5.91 1.05
N ASP A 214 -13.98 6.42 0.78
CA ASP A 214 -14.23 7.29 -0.37
C ASP A 214 -13.43 8.58 -0.24
N ASP A 215 -13.44 9.21 0.93
CA ASP A 215 -12.67 10.42 1.21
C ASP A 215 -11.15 10.18 1.06
N GLU A 216 -10.64 9.05 1.56
CA GLU A 216 -9.21 8.72 1.45
C GLU A 216 -8.82 8.43 -0.01
N ILE A 217 -9.67 7.76 -0.79
CA ILE A 217 -9.45 7.53 -2.23
C ILE A 217 -9.36 8.85 -2.97
N ASP A 218 -10.28 9.77 -2.73
CA ASP A 218 -10.29 11.07 -3.39
C ASP A 218 -9.04 11.89 -3.03
N VAL A 219 -8.65 11.93 -1.75
CA VAL A 219 -7.40 12.58 -1.29
C VAL A 219 -6.16 11.97 -1.97
N LEU A 220 -6.10 10.63 -2.10
CA LEU A 220 -4.96 9.97 -2.76
C LEU A 220 -4.89 10.28 -4.25
N LEU A 221 -6.03 10.36 -4.93
CA LEU A 221 -6.09 10.70 -6.35
C LEU A 221 -5.72 12.16 -6.60
N GLU A 222 -6.08 13.08 -5.70
CA GLU A 222 -5.68 14.49 -5.76
C GLU A 222 -4.17 14.68 -5.52
N ALA A 223 -3.58 13.90 -4.61
CA ALA A 223 -2.16 14.03 -4.24
C ALA A 223 -1.18 13.66 -5.35
N ILE A 224 -1.65 13.02 -6.43
CA ILE A 224 -0.83 12.59 -7.58
C ILE A 224 -1.03 13.44 -8.84
N GLN A 225 -2.01 14.35 -8.85
CA GLN A 225 -2.23 15.31 -9.94
C GLN A 225 -1.24 16.48 -9.83
#